data_e0ad02605e2b6f9b9b58b0077639bfb8
#
_entry.id   e0ad02605e2b6f9b9b58b0077639bfb8
#
_cell.length_a   1.000
_cell.length_b   1.000
_cell.length_c   1.000
_cell.angle_alpha   90.00
_cell.angle_beta   90.00
_cell.angle_gamma   90.00
#
_symmetry.space_group_name_H-M   'P 1'
#
loop_
_entity.id
_entity.type
_entity.pdbx_description
1 polymer ?
#
loop_
_entity_poly.entity_id
_entity_poly.type
_entity_poly.pdbx_seq_one_letter_code
_entity_poly.pdbx_strand_id
1 'polypeptide(L)'
;MQTYQESITAKICSFVRAYHSAYAKHKIYDDSLAYDLLGQNEYLKIGKLIEHNFNEVEAKNDSNYYFDKEKIAPIVEQFLAPIPLSRLAFAKEKYEMFLASHQHQAIQFIVLGAG
;
A
#
# COMPACT_ATOMS: atom_id res chain seq x y z
N MET A 1 29.57 3.86 7.25
CA MET A 1 28.63 3.42 6.19
C MET A 1 27.22 3.40 6.77
N GLN A 2 26.38 4.33 6.36
CA GLN A 2 24.99 4.29 6.78
C GLN A 2 24.27 3.18 5.99
N THR A 3 23.87 2.11 6.67
CA THR A 3 22.97 1.12 6.09
C THR A 3 21.61 1.78 5.93
N TYR A 4 21.17 1.89 4.70
CA TYR A 4 19.83 2.39 4.40
C TYR A 4 18.83 1.37 4.91
N GLN A 5 18.23 1.67 6.06
CA GLN A 5 17.17 0.83 6.61
C GLN A 5 15.84 1.32 6.04
N GLU A 6 15.29 0.57 5.10
CA GLU A 6 13.99 0.88 4.54
C GLU A 6 12.91 0.87 5.64
N SER A 7 12.04 1.85 5.60
CA SER A 7 10.95 1.97 6.58
C SER A 7 9.95 0.83 6.42
N ILE A 8 9.76 0.04 7.50
CA ILE A 8 8.74 -1.02 7.53
C ILE A 8 7.33 -0.44 7.34
N THR A 9 7.08 0.75 7.86
CA THR A 9 5.80 1.45 7.69
C THR A 9 5.54 1.76 6.21
N ALA A 10 6.56 2.23 5.49
CA ALA A 10 6.45 2.47 4.05
C ALA A 10 6.14 1.20 3.27
N LYS A 11 6.78 0.07 3.64
CA LYS A 11 6.51 -1.23 3.03
C LYS A 11 5.09 -1.72 3.32
N ILE A 12 4.61 -1.55 4.55
CA ILE A 12 3.23 -1.89 4.92
C ILE A 12 2.24 -1.06 4.10
N CYS A 13 2.45 0.24 3.96
CA CYS A 13 1.60 1.10 3.13
C CYS A 13 1.60 0.66 1.66
N SER A 14 2.75 0.29 1.11
CA SER A 14 2.87 -0.23 -0.25
C SER A 14 2.13 -1.57 -0.42
N PHE A 15 2.27 -2.47 0.56
CA PHE A 15 1.52 -3.73 0.60
C PHE A 15 0.02 -3.48 0.60
N VAL A 16 -0.45 -2.59 1.46
CA VAL A 16 -1.88 -2.27 1.61
C VAL A 16 -2.45 -1.73 0.28
N ARG A 17 -1.73 -0.85 -0.41
CA ARG A 17 -2.15 -0.35 -1.72
C ARG A 17 -2.23 -1.48 -2.76
N ALA A 18 -1.22 -2.36 -2.79
CA ALA A 18 -1.20 -3.50 -3.69
C ALA A 18 -2.33 -4.49 -3.40
N TYR A 19 -2.52 -4.84 -2.13
CA TYR A 19 -3.58 -5.73 -1.68
C TYR A 19 -4.98 -5.18 -2.02
N HIS A 20 -5.22 -3.92 -1.69
CA HIS A 20 -6.48 -3.23 -1.97
C HIS A 20 -6.79 -3.19 -3.47
N SER A 21 -5.79 -2.88 -4.30
CA SER A 21 -5.94 -2.89 -5.75
C SER A 21 -6.32 -4.27 -6.29
N ALA A 22 -5.74 -5.34 -5.72
CA ALA A 22 -5.98 -6.70 -6.18
C ALA A 22 -7.32 -7.28 -5.69
N TYR A 23 -7.73 -7.00 -4.47
CA TYR A 23 -8.80 -7.75 -3.80
C TYR A 23 -9.99 -6.92 -3.32
N ALA A 24 -9.87 -5.61 -3.16
CA ALA A 24 -10.98 -4.82 -2.65
C ALA A 24 -12.15 -4.80 -3.62
N LYS A 25 -13.33 -5.07 -3.09
CA LYS A 25 -14.59 -5.04 -3.86
C LYS A 25 -14.97 -3.61 -4.24
N HIS A 26 -14.78 -2.68 -3.31
CA HIS A 26 -14.99 -1.24 -3.51
C HIS A 26 -13.67 -0.53 -3.25
N LYS A 27 -13.09 0.04 -4.32
CA LYS A 27 -11.76 0.63 -4.22
C LYS A 27 -11.84 2.11 -3.83
N ILE A 28 -11.16 2.44 -2.73
CA ILE A 28 -10.95 3.84 -2.31
C ILE A 28 -9.96 4.50 -3.30
N TYR A 29 -8.89 3.79 -3.60
CA TYR A 29 -7.85 4.21 -4.55
C TYR A 29 -7.26 2.95 -5.20
N ASP A 30 -7.23 2.90 -6.52
CA ASP A 30 -6.69 1.76 -7.26
C ASP A 30 -5.26 2.05 -7.70
N ASP A 31 -4.28 1.55 -6.94
CA ASP A 31 -2.86 1.67 -7.26
C ASP A 31 -2.35 0.36 -7.87
N SER A 32 -2.56 0.21 -9.17
CA SER A 32 -2.16 -0.99 -9.90
C SER A 32 -0.64 -1.18 -10.00
N LEU A 33 0.14 -0.13 -9.73
CA LEU A 33 1.61 -0.18 -9.79
C LEU A 33 2.25 -0.59 -8.46
N ALA A 34 1.51 -0.53 -7.37
CA ALA A 34 2.06 -0.76 -6.03
C ALA A 34 2.70 -2.14 -5.88
N TYR A 35 2.07 -3.17 -6.44
CA TYR A 35 2.62 -4.53 -6.40
C TYR A 35 3.96 -4.64 -7.13
N ASP A 36 4.05 -4.10 -8.33
CA ASP A 36 5.27 -4.17 -9.13
C ASP A 36 6.42 -3.38 -8.50
N LEU A 37 6.11 -2.23 -7.90
CA LEU A 37 7.10 -1.40 -7.21
C LEU A 37 7.60 -2.06 -5.92
N LEU A 38 6.73 -2.71 -5.16
CA LEU A 38 7.11 -3.42 -3.94
C LEU A 38 7.89 -4.70 -4.25
N GLY A 39 7.47 -5.42 -5.26
CA GLY A 39 8.02 -6.72 -5.65
C GLY A 39 7.39 -7.89 -4.91
N GLN A 40 7.37 -9.03 -5.57
CA GLN A 40 6.72 -10.25 -5.07
C GLN A 40 7.27 -10.69 -3.71
N ASN A 41 8.58 -10.69 -3.53
CA ASN A 41 9.22 -11.17 -2.30
C ASN A 41 8.83 -10.31 -1.10
N GLU A 42 8.89 -9.00 -1.23
CA GLU A 42 8.49 -8.07 -0.16
C GLU A 42 6.99 -8.14 0.09
N TYR A 43 6.18 -8.26 -0.95
CA TYR A 43 4.73 -8.44 -0.82
C TYR A 43 4.39 -9.66 0.03
N LEU A 44 5.01 -10.81 -0.23
CA LEU A 44 4.79 -12.03 0.53
C LEU A 44 5.29 -11.91 1.97
N LYS A 45 6.45 -11.29 2.19
CA LYS A 45 6.99 -11.06 3.54
C LYS A 45 6.06 -10.18 4.38
N ILE A 46 5.57 -9.09 3.84
CA ILE A 46 4.67 -8.17 4.55
C ILE A 46 3.32 -8.84 4.82
N GLY A 47 2.78 -9.58 3.85
CA GLY A 47 1.54 -10.34 4.05
C GLY A 47 1.64 -11.36 5.19
N LYS A 48 2.75 -12.10 5.26
CA LYS A 48 3.03 -13.04 6.35
C LYS A 48 3.19 -12.31 7.70
N LEU A 49 3.85 -11.18 7.70
CA LEU A 49 4.02 -10.35 8.89
C LEU A 49 2.68 -9.89 9.46
N ILE A 50 1.79 -9.42 8.59
CA ILE A 50 0.45 -8.99 8.99
C ILE A 50 -0.37 -10.17 9.51
N GLU A 51 -0.36 -11.29 8.80
CA GLU A 51 -1.08 -12.50 9.23
C GLU A 51 -0.60 -12.97 10.60
N HIS A 52 0.71 -13.05 10.82
CA HIS A 52 1.29 -13.48 12.07
C HIS A 52 0.95 -12.54 13.24
N ASN A 53 1.14 -11.24 13.05
CA ASN A 53 0.98 -10.27 14.14
C ASN A 53 -0.47 -10.01 14.55
N PHE A 54 -1.40 -10.14 13.62
CA PHE A 54 -2.79 -9.79 13.89
C PHE A 54 -3.73 -10.98 14.07
N ASN A 55 -3.34 -12.17 13.63
CA ASN A 55 -4.16 -13.38 13.76
C ASN A 55 -3.61 -14.41 14.76
N GLU A 56 -2.55 -14.09 15.49
CA GLU A 56 -1.88 -14.99 16.44
C GLU A 56 -1.49 -16.34 15.82
N VAL A 57 -1.24 -16.36 14.52
CA VAL A 57 -0.81 -17.57 13.81
C VAL A 57 0.69 -17.76 14.00
N GLU A 58 1.10 -18.98 14.35
CA GLU A 58 2.52 -19.32 14.44
C GLU A 58 3.24 -19.03 13.11
N ALA A 59 4.39 -18.39 13.20
CA ALA A 59 5.20 -18.11 12.02
C ALA A 59 5.67 -19.43 11.40
N LYS A 60 5.13 -19.78 10.25
CA LYS A 60 5.60 -20.92 9.49
C LYS A 60 6.84 -20.51 8.70
N ASN A 61 7.98 -21.08 9.04
CA ASN A 61 9.25 -20.88 8.33
C ASN A 61 9.33 -21.67 7.01
N ASP A 62 8.20 -21.85 6.35
CA ASP A 62 8.17 -22.52 5.06
C ASP A 62 8.29 -21.50 3.94
N SER A 63 9.34 -21.62 3.13
CA SER A 63 9.58 -20.73 1.98
C SER A 63 8.45 -20.79 0.92
N ASN A 64 7.66 -21.86 0.93
CA ASN A 64 6.52 -22.05 0.02
C ASN A 64 5.19 -21.58 0.63
N TYR A 65 5.18 -21.08 1.86
CA TYR A 65 3.96 -20.61 2.49
C TYR A 65 3.59 -19.21 1.98
N TYR A 66 2.40 -19.12 1.45
CA TYR A 66 1.75 -17.85 1.11
C TYR A 66 0.79 -17.48 2.23
N PHE A 67 0.71 -16.20 2.56
CA PHE A 67 -0.29 -15.73 3.53
C PHE A 67 -1.71 -15.98 3.00
N ASP A 68 -2.64 -16.21 3.93
CA ASP A 68 -4.05 -16.34 3.57
C ASP A 68 -4.68 -14.96 3.40
N LYS A 69 -4.92 -14.57 2.15
CA LYS A 69 -5.49 -13.27 1.80
C LYS A 69 -6.86 -13.01 2.44
N GLU A 70 -7.64 -14.04 2.68
CA GLU A 70 -8.97 -13.91 3.28
C GLU A 70 -8.90 -13.68 4.80
N LYS A 71 -7.92 -14.27 5.47
CA LYS A 71 -7.70 -14.04 6.90
C LYS A 71 -7.26 -12.63 7.22
N ILE A 72 -6.44 -12.01 6.37
CA ILE A 72 -5.96 -10.66 6.59
C ILE A 72 -6.90 -9.59 6.03
N ALA A 73 -7.89 -9.95 5.23
CA ALA A 73 -8.82 -9.00 4.62
C ALA A 73 -9.48 -8.03 5.60
N PRO A 74 -10.05 -8.48 6.74
CA PRO A 74 -10.64 -7.54 7.70
C PRO A 74 -9.62 -6.57 8.27
N ILE A 75 -8.41 -7.02 8.53
CA ILE A 75 -7.34 -6.19 9.09
C ILE A 75 -6.90 -5.13 8.08
N VAL A 76 -6.60 -5.57 6.86
CA VAL A 76 -6.15 -4.65 5.81
C VAL A 76 -7.24 -3.64 5.46
N GLU A 77 -8.44 -4.10 5.18
CA GLU A 77 -9.51 -3.24 4.66
C GLU A 77 -10.16 -2.35 5.72
N GLN A 78 -10.20 -2.78 6.98
CA GLN A 78 -10.84 -2.00 8.04
C GLN A 78 -9.88 -1.12 8.83
N PHE A 79 -8.64 -1.56 9.02
CA PHE A 79 -7.70 -0.86 9.90
C PHE A 79 -6.50 -0.25 9.17
N LEU A 80 -5.96 -0.92 8.17
CA LEU A 80 -4.71 -0.46 7.54
C LEU A 80 -4.96 0.38 6.28
N ALA A 81 -5.96 0.06 5.49
CA ALA A 81 -6.23 0.69 4.20
C ALA A 81 -6.90 2.08 4.28
N PRO A 82 -7.88 2.34 5.18
CA PRO A 82 -8.69 3.55 5.06
C PRO A 82 -7.89 4.85 5.10
N ILE A 83 -6.94 4.98 6.00
CA ILE A 83 -6.17 6.23 6.15
C ILE A 83 -5.24 6.49 4.97
N PRO A 84 -4.28 5.60 4.62
CA PRO A 84 -3.36 5.90 3.52
C PRO A 84 -4.06 6.00 2.17
N LEU A 85 -5.06 5.17 1.91
CA LEU A 85 -5.78 5.20 0.63
C LEU A 85 -6.71 6.41 0.50
N SER A 86 -7.34 6.85 1.58
CA SER A 86 -8.14 8.07 1.58
C SER A 86 -7.27 9.30 1.35
N ARG A 87 -6.06 9.33 1.88
CA ARG A 87 -5.10 10.42 1.61
C ARG A 87 -4.72 10.47 0.14
N LEU A 88 -4.47 9.32 -0.47
CA LEU A 88 -4.13 9.25 -1.90
C LEU A 88 -5.31 9.65 -2.77
N ALA A 89 -6.52 9.18 -2.46
CA ALA A 89 -7.73 9.54 -3.19
C ALA A 89 -8.00 11.05 -3.12
N PHE A 90 -7.84 11.63 -1.94
CA PHE A 90 -7.97 13.07 -1.73
C PHE A 90 -6.95 13.87 -2.53
N ALA A 91 -5.67 13.46 -2.47
CA ALA A 91 -4.60 14.12 -3.21
C ALA A 91 -4.83 14.05 -4.72
N LYS A 92 -5.25 12.89 -5.21
CA LYS A 92 -5.58 12.70 -6.63
C LYS A 92 -6.73 13.61 -7.07
N GLU A 93 -7.80 13.66 -6.28
CA GLU A 93 -8.94 14.54 -6.57
C GLU A 93 -8.50 16.00 -6.67
N LYS A 94 -7.74 16.50 -5.70
CA LYS A 94 -7.24 17.88 -5.69
C LYS A 94 -6.32 18.15 -6.86
N TYR A 95 -5.46 17.21 -7.22
CA TYR A 95 -4.57 17.32 -8.36
C TYR A 95 -5.36 17.40 -9.67
N GLU A 96 -6.35 16.56 -9.87
CA GLU A 96 -7.20 16.55 -11.06
C GLU A 96 -8.01 17.84 -11.19
N MET A 97 -8.56 18.34 -10.08
CA MET A 97 -9.26 19.63 -10.05
C MET A 97 -8.34 20.79 -10.43
N PHE A 98 -7.12 20.78 -9.92
CA PHE A 98 -6.11 21.79 -10.25
C PHE A 98 -5.74 21.74 -11.74
N LEU A 99 -5.49 20.56 -12.29
CA LEU A 99 -5.20 20.37 -13.72
C LEU A 99 -6.35 20.90 -14.60
N ALA A 100 -7.59 20.59 -14.23
CA ALA A 100 -8.77 21.00 -14.98
C ALA A 100 -8.92 22.53 -15.04
N SER A 101 -8.55 23.23 -13.95
CA SER A 101 -8.65 24.70 -13.86
C SER A 101 -7.43 25.42 -14.44
N HIS A 102 -6.34 24.73 -14.73
CA HIS A 102 -5.08 25.32 -15.24
C HIS A 102 -4.65 24.67 -16.56
N GLN A 103 -5.59 24.37 -17.43
CA GLN A 103 -5.31 23.90 -18.79
C GLN A 103 -4.47 24.95 -19.53
N HIS A 104 -3.50 24.52 -20.29
CA HIS A 104 -2.58 25.38 -21.05
C HIS A 104 -1.47 26.07 -20.23
N GLN A 105 -1.29 25.71 -18.96
CA GLN A 105 -0.19 26.20 -18.13
C GLN A 105 0.80 25.09 -17.81
N ALA A 106 2.08 25.46 -17.66
CA ALA A 106 3.09 24.54 -17.16
C ALA A 106 2.85 24.30 -15.67
N ILE A 107 2.83 23.03 -15.25
CA ILE A 107 2.51 22.63 -13.87
C ILE A 107 3.66 21.82 -13.31
N GLN A 108 4.05 22.11 -12.06
CA GLN A 108 4.95 21.29 -11.26
C GLN A 108 4.18 20.59 -10.15
N PHE A 109 4.46 19.31 -9.99
CA PHE A 109 3.96 18.52 -8.87
C PHE A 109 5.13 18.19 -7.95
N ILE A 110 5.09 18.68 -6.71
CA ILE A 110 6.17 18.48 -5.74
C ILE A 110 5.63 17.70 -4.56
N VAL A 111 6.29 16.57 -4.24
CA VAL A 111 5.98 15.76 -3.06
C VAL A 111 6.99 16.07 -1.97
N LEU A 112 6.50 16.62 -0.86
CA LEU A 112 7.32 16.92 0.31
C LEU A 112 7.26 15.78 1.32
N GLY A 113 8.42 15.42 1.87
CA GLY A 113 8.50 14.40 2.91
C GLY A 113 8.24 12.97 2.43
N ALA A 114 8.49 12.70 1.16
CA ALA A 114 8.49 11.32 0.63
C ALA A 114 9.76 10.61 1.09
N GLY A 115 9.72 10.10 2.30
CA GLY A 115 10.83 9.37 2.90
C GLY A 115 11.03 7.97 2.38
#